data_ddfdf50ea4206e60f50f3089fabdbca1
#
_entry.id   ddfdf50ea4206e60f50f3089fabdbca1
#
_cell.length_a   1.000
_cell.length_b   1.000
_cell.length_c   1.000
_cell.angle_alpha   90.00
_cell.angle_beta   90.00
_cell.angle_gamma   90.00
#
_symmetry.space_group_name_H-M   'P 1'
#
loop_
_entity.id
_entity.type
_entity.pdbx_description
1 polymer ?
#
loop_
_entity_poly.entity_id
_entity_poly.type
_entity_poly.pdbx_seq_one_letter_code
_entity_poly.pdbx_strand_id
1 'polypeptide(L)'
;MERFPLKPVLLAVGLLASAPFAQAASTLVYCSEASPAGFDPSQFTSGTDFDASAETVFNRLTQFKRGGTEVEAGLAKSWEVSDDGLTYTFHLRPGVKFHTTDYFKPTRDFNADDVLFTFERLLDPEHPFRKAYPSESPYFTDMGLNESIKSISKTDEHTVVFALNKVDAAFVQNLAMSFASVQSAEYAAQLLKEGKAGDINQKPIGTGPFVFKRYQKDSQIRYDANRAYWKPEDVKLDHLIFSINTDAAVRLQKLKAGECQVSGYPRPADIDLMKQDPNLKVMSQPGFNLGYLAYNTTHAPLDQLKVRQALDMAIDKPAIIKAVYQGAGQLAQNALPPGQWSYDAKIKDAPYDPAKARALLKEAGIKEGTTINLWAMTVQRASNPNARLSAQMIQSDWGKIGIKANIVSYEWGEYMKRARAGEHDVMIYGWTGDNGDPDNWLGVLYSCAAVKGSNFAKWCDPAYDKLVQQAKLSSDRDERVRLYQQAQVILKQQVPITPIANSTVFQPMRKEVQDFKISPFGLTPFYGVSLAK
;
A
#
# COMPACT_ATOMS: atom_id res chain seq x y z
N MET A 1 8.76 -98.96 12.53
CA MET A 1 8.36 -97.94 13.48
C MET A 1 9.41 -96.86 13.42
N GLU A 2 9.25 -95.93 12.51
CA GLU A 2 10.18 -94.79 12.35
C GLU A 2 9.53 -93.55 12.91
N ARG A 3 10.23 -92.84 13.81
CA ARG A 3 9.80 -91.62 14.45
C ARG A 3 10.32 -90.39 13.62
N PHE A 4 9.41 -89.57 13.13
CA PHE A 4 9.75 -88.26 12.53
C PHE A 4 9.91 -87.21 13.61
N PRO A 5 10.90 -86.32 13.54
CA PRO A 5 11.04 -85.21 14.49
C PRO A 5 10.26 -83.99 14.03
N LEU A 6 9.48 -83.37 14.92
CA LEU A 6 8.84 -82.07 14.78
C LEU A 6 9.92 -80.98 14.83
N LYS A 7 9.93 -80.08 13.78
CA LYS A 7 10.71 -78.85 13.77
C LYS A 7 9.87 -77.71 14.38
N PRO A 8 10.43 -76.83 15.22
CA PRO A 8 9.72 -75.66 15.73
C PRO A 8 9.63 -74.59 14.66
N VAL A 9 8.41 -74.03 14.43
CA VAL A 9 8.14 -72.89 13.60
C VAL A 9 8.44 -71.61 14.45
N LEU A 10 9.50 -70.88 14.10
CA LEU A 10 9.79 -69.59 14.65
C LEU A 10 8.82 -68.58 14.02
N LEU A 11 7.95 -68.03 14.85
CA LEU A 11 7.07 -66.87 14.51
C LEU A 11 7.92 -65.60 14.54
N ALA A 12 8.29 -65.07 13.35
CA ALA A 12 8.91 -63.77 13.24
C ALA A 12 7.85 -62.67 13.40
N VAL A 13 7.82 -62.05 14.57
CA VAL A 13 7.03 -60.81 14.82
C VAL A 13 7.73 -59.64 14.12
N GLY A 14 7.20 -59.26 12.95
CA GLY A 14 7.67 -58.07 12.24
C GLY A 14 7.30 -56.79 13.02
N LEU A 15 8.27 -56.10 13.62
CA LEU A 15 8.14 -54.72 14.06
C LEU A 15 7.91 -53.86 12.83
N LEU A 16 6.67 -53.44 12.59
CA LEU A 16 6.35 -52.32 11.70
C LEU A 16 6.87 -51.02 12.37
N ALA A 17 8.07 -50.62 12.01
CA ALA A 17 8.59 -49.30 12.32
C ALA A 17 7.69 -48.27 11.61
N SER A 18 6.86 -47.59 12.37
CA SER A 18 6.14 -46.39 11.91
C SER A 18 7.17 -45.31 11.60
N ALA A 19 7.60 -45.22 10.33
CA ALA A 19 8.36 -44.09 9.86
C ALA A 19 7.51 -42.82 10.09
N PRO A 20 8.03 -41.78 10.75
CA PRO A 20 7.32 -40.52 10.83
C PRO A 20 7.09 -40.02 9.39
N PHE A 21 5.84 -39.85 8.98
CA PHE A 21 5.53 -39.19 7.74
C PHE A 21 6.14 -37.77 7.82
N ALA A 22 7.22 -37.55 7.10
CA ALA A 22 7.77 -36.22 6.91
C ALA A 22 6.65 -35.37 6.28
N GLN A 23 6.02 -34.52 7.04
CA GLN A 23 5.02 -33.62 6.54
C GLN A 23 5.71 -32.69 5.54
N ALA A 24 5.27 -32.70 4.28
CA ALA A 24 5.81 -31.81 3.27
C ALA A 24 5.65 -30.35 3.74
N ALA A 25 6.72 -29.57 3.62
CA ALA A 25 6.72 -28.16 4.02
C ALA A 25 5.63 -27.39 3.26
N SER A 26 4.82 -26.61 3.98
CA SER A 26 3.74 -25.81 3.39
C SER A 26 4.33 -24.56 2.74
N THR A 27 4.32 -24.52 1.41
CA THR A 27 4.79 -23.37 0.62
C THR A 27 3.62 -22.69 -0.06
N LEU A 28 3.43 -21.39 0.22
CA LEU A 28 2.50 -20.55 -0.52
C LEU A 28 3.27 -19.69 -1.52
N VAL A 29 2.84 -19.74 -2.78
CA VAL A 29 3.36 -18.87 -3.83
C VAL A 29 2.31 -17.82 -4.17
N TYR A 30 2.68 -16.55 -4.02
CA TYR A 30 1.90 -15.40 -4.44
C TYR A 30 2.42 -14.89 -5.79
N CYS A 31 1.58 -14.87 -6.80
CA CYS A 31 1.87 -14.24 -8.08
C CYS A 31 1.68 -12.72 -7.97
N SER A 32 2.77 -12.01 -7.72
CA SER A 32 2.82 -10.54 -7.62
C SER A 32 2.90 -9.88 -8.99
N GLU A 33 2.41 -8.67 -9.09
CA GLU A 33 2.33 -7.90 -10.34
C GLU A 33 3.57 -7.07 -10.65
N ALA A 34 4.43 -6.83 -9.67
CA ALA A 34 5.63 -6.01 -9.84
C ALA A 34 6.73 -6.35 -8.83
N SER A 35 7.94 -5.93 -9.14
CA SER A 35 9.07 -5.90 -8.20
C SER A 35 8.89 -4.78 -7.19
N PRO A 36 9.16 -5.00 -5.88
CA PRO A 36 9.28 -3.91 -4.93
C PRO A 36 10.50 -3.04 -5.26
N ALA A 37 10.40 -1.74 -5.00
CA ALA A 37 11.52 -0.81 -5.14
C ALA A 37 12.52 -0.95 -3.98
N GLY A 38 12.07 -1.50 -2.85
CA GLY A 38 12.91 -1.78 -1.70
C GLY A 38 12.15 -2.39 -0.53
N PHE A 39 12.82 -2.48 0.61
CA PHE A 39 12.32 -3.14 1.81
C PHE A 39 12.35 -2.26 3.07
N ASP A 40 12.69 -0.98 2.97
CA ASP A 40 12.49 -0.02 4.06
C ASP A 40 11.10 0.64 3.91
N PRO A 41 10.07 0.24 4.68
CA PRO A 41 8.70 0.70 4.46
C PRO A 41 8.52 2.21 4.58
N SER A 42 9.41 2.90 5.31
CA SER A 42 9.30 4.36 5.48
C SER A 42 9.49 5.14 4.18
N GLN A 43 10.14 4.55 3.17
CA GLN A 43 10.49 5.22 1.91
C GLN A 43 9.42 5.11 0.82
N PHE A 44 8.36 4.33 1.03
CA PHE A 44 7.40 3.96 0.00
C PHE A 44 5.96 4.30 0.36
N THR A 45 5.11 4.29 -0.66
CA THR A 45 3.65 4.46 -0.56
C THR A 45 2.91 3.44 -1.42
N SER A 46 3.60 2.42 -1.93
CA SER A 46 3.03 1.40 -2.83
C SER A 46 2.70 0.11 -2.08
N GLY A 47 1.53 -0.45 -2.32
CA GLY A 47 1.14 -1.77 -1.79
C GLY A 47 2.12 -2.88 -2.15
N THR A 48 2.75 -2.83 -3.33
CA THR A 48 3.78 -3.80 -3.75
C THR A 48 4.98 -3.82 -2.80
N ASP A 49 5.46 -2.62 -2.38
CA ASP A 49 6.58 -2.50 -1.45
C ASP A 49 6.16 -2.95 -0.05
N PHE A 50 4.94 -2.61 0.38
CA PHE A 50 4.43 -2.98 1.69
C PHE A 50 4.14 -4.47 1.83
N ASP A 51 3.55 -5.10 0.82
CA ASP A 51 3.32 -6.55 0.81
C ASP A 51 4.65 -7.31 0.93
N ALA A 52 5.70 -6.82 0.24
CA ALA A 52 7.02 -7.44 0.28
C ALA A 52 7.81 -7.17 1.57
N SER A 53 7.49 -6.11 2.32
CA SER A 53 8.25 -5.69 3.49
C SER A 53 7.42 -5.62 4.77
N ALA A 54 6.55 -4.62 4.89
CA ALA A 54 5.79 -4.33 6.12
C ALA A 54 4.88 -5.49 6.57
N GLU A 55 4.22 -6.17 5.60
CA GLU A 55 3.27 -7.25 5.88
C GLU A 55 3.94 -8.62 6.05
N THR A 56 5.22 -8.72 5.73
CA THR A 56 6.00 -9.97 5.82
C THR A 56 7.06 -9.92 6.91
N VAL A 57 7.93 -8.90 6.86
CA VAL A 57 9.18 -8.83 7.64
C VAL A 57 9.02 -8.06 8.94
N PHE A 58 8.13 -7.07 8.99
CA PHE A 58 8.08 -6.11 10.09
C PHE A 58 6.79 -6.23 10.92
N ASN A 59 6.80 -5.55 12.07
CA ASN A 59 5.62 -5.20 12.85
C ASN A 59 5.67 -3.71 13.22
N ARG A 60 4.53 -3.20 13.69
CA ARG A 60 4.30 -1.81 14.09
C ARG A 60 3.90 -1.74 15.56
N LEU A 61 3.90 -0.55 16.15
CA LEU A 61 3.42 -0.37 17.54
C LEU A 61 1.96 -0.75 17.68
N THR A 62 1.14 -0.27 16.74
CA THR A 62 -0.26 -0.65 16.56
C THR A 62 -0.41 -1.28 15.18
N GLN A 63 -1.48 -2.03 14.95
CA GLN A 63 -1.76 -2.65 13.66
C GLN A 63 -3.26 -2.65 13.38
N PHE A 64 -3.64 -2.83 12.12
CA PHE A 64 -5.05 -3.03 11.78
C PHE A 64 -5.44 -4.49 11.97
N LYS A 65 -6.65 -4.71 12.48
CA LYS A 65 -7.25 -6.03 12.55
C LYS A 65 -7.37 -6.65 11.15
N ARG A 66 -6.96 -7.89 10.99
CA ARG A 66 -7.01 -8.57 9.69
C ARG A 66 -8.39 -8.48 9.03
N GLY A 67 -8.44 -7.93 7.82
CA GLY A 67 -9.68 -7.74 7.06
C GLY A 67 -10.58 -6.61 7.56
N GLY A 68 -10.12 -5.78 8.48
CA GLY A 68 -10.85 -4.65 9.05
C GLY A 68 -10.06 -3.34 9.04
N THR A 69 -10.68 -2.28 9.54
CA THR A 69 -10.10 -0.95 9.68
C THR A 69 -9.84 -0.55 11.13
N GLU A 70 -10.23 -1.42 12.08
CA GLU A 70 -10.04 -1.21 13.51
C GLU A 70 -8.57 -1.37 13.87
N VAL A 71 -8.07 -0.45 14.70
CA VAL A 71 -6.70 -0.54 15.25
C VAL A 71 -6.68 -1.47 16.46
N GLU A 72 -5.71 -2.36 16.50
CA GLU A 72 -5.43 -3.26 17.62
C GLU A 72 -3.96 -3.18 18.06
N ALA A 73 -3.65 -3.79 19.18
CA ALA A 73 -2.29 -3.87 19.73
C ALA A 73 -1.36 -4.67 18.83
N GLY A 74 -0.20 -4.08 18.49
CA GLY A 74 0.91 -4.70 17.77
C GLY A 74 2.09 -4.98 18.70
N LEU A 75 3.25 -4.36 18.44
CA LEU A 75 4.43 -4.40 19.32
C LEU A 75 4.18 -3.69 20.66
N ALA A 76 3.30 -2.70 20.68
CA ALA A 76 2.74 -2.18 21.94
C ALA A 76 1.57 -3.08 22.37
N LYS A 77 1.59 -3.55 23.61
CA LYS A 77 0.47 -4.32 24.21
C LYS A 77 -0.70 -3.41 24.60
N SER A 78 -0.43 -2.13 24.87
CA SER A 78 -1.41 -1.09 25.21
C SER A 78 -0.78 0.29 25.01
N TRP A 79 -1.64 1.32 24.99
CA TRP A 79 -1.22 2.72 25.01
C TRP A 79 -2.23 3.57 25.79
N GLU A 80 -1.76 4.71 26.26
CA GLU A 80 -2.53 5.73 26.95
C GLU A 80 -2.35 7.07 26.23
N VAL A 81 -3.39 7.90 26.26
CA VAL A 81 -3.39 9.25 25.70
C VAL A 81 -3.73 10.21 26.80
N SER A 82 -2.95 11.29 26.95
CA SER A 82 -3.24 12.34 27.92
C SER A 82 -4.55 13.09 27.58
N ASP A 83 -5.18 13.69 28.57
CA ASP A 83 -6.45 14.40 28.41
C ASP A 83 -6.40 15.55 27.39
N ASP A 84 -5.24 16.17 27.23
CA ASP A 84 -5.01 17.21 26.21
C ASP A 84 -4.72 16.65 24.80
N GLY A 85 -4.62 15.33 24.66
CA GLY A 85 -4.34 14.67 23.38
C GLY A 85 -2.92 14.88 22.84
N LEU A 86 -1.99 15.37 23.68
CA LEU A 86 -0.64 15.72 23.24
C LEU A 86 0.44 14.70 23.64
N THR A 87 0.12 13.76 24.53
CA THR A 87 1.08 12.75 24.98
C THR A 87 0.52 11.35 24.80
N TYR A 88 1.26 10.50 24.12
CA TYR A 88 0.93 9.09 23.88
C TYR A 88 2.00 8.22 24.53
N THR A 89 1.61 7.40 25.50
CA THR A 89 2.51 6.45 26.19
C THR A 89 2.21 5.04 25.71
N PHE A 90 3.18 4.40 25.07
CA PHE A 90 3.07 3.02 24.56
C PHE A 90 3.84 2.05 25.45
N HIS A 91 3.15 1.00 25.92
CA HIS A 91 3.74 -0.09 26.70
C HIS A 91 4.09 -1.26 25.77
N LEU A 92 5.38 -1.50 25.58
CA LEU A 92 5.89 -2.48 24.61
C LEU A 92 5.79 -3.92 25.12
N ARG A 93 5.71 -4.87 24.18
CA ARG A 93 5.78 -6.30 24.48
C ARG A 93 7.21 -6.71 24.81
N PRO A 94 7.48 -7.35 25.96
CA PRO A 94 8.77 -7.97 26.22
C PRO A 94 8.93 -9.28 25.42
N GLY A 95 10.17 -9.72 25.21
CA GLY A 95 10.50 -11.02 24.64
C GLY A 95 10.27 -11.17 23.13
N VAL A 96 9.97 -10.08 22.42
CA VAL A 96 9.84 -10.10 20.95
C VAL A 96 11.21 -10.20 20.30
N LYS A 97 11.41 -11.21 19.44
CA LYS A 97 12.71 -11.49 18.78
C LYS A 97 12.78 -10.83 17.42
N PHE A 98 13.96 -10.23 17.12
CA PHE A 98 14.31 -9.90 15.74
C PHE A 98 14.72 -11.14 14.96
N HIS A 99 14.60 -11.06 13.64
CA HIS A 99 15.02 -12.13 12.74
C HIS A 99 16.52 -12.39 12.86
N THR A 100 16.89 -13.67 12.88
CA THR A 100 18.28 -14.14 12.74
C THR A 100 18.52 -14.55 11.30
N THR A 101 19.56 -14.00 10.68
CA THR A 101 19.95 -14.27 9.29
C THR A 101 21.46 -14.50 9.19
N ASP A 102 21.95 -14.80 7.99
CA ASP A 102 23.40 -14.95 7.75
C ASP A 102 24.16 -13.61 7.88
N TYR A 103 23.45 -12.49 7.69
CA TYR A 103 24.02 -11.14 7.71
C TYR A 103 23.75 -10.37 9.01
N PHE A 104 22.87 -10.87 9.89
CA PHE A 104 22.60 -10.28 11.20
C PHE A 104 22.18 -11.32 12.23
N LYS A 105 22.77 -11.22 13.43
CA LYS A 105 22.42 -12.03 14.60
C LYS A 105 22.14 -11.10 15.77
N PRO A 106 20.86 -10.91 16.15
CA PRO A 106 20.51 -10.02 17.25
C PRO A 106 21.11 -10.52 18.57
N THR A 107 21.60 -9.60 19.38
CA THR A 107 22.14 -9.92 20.73
C THR A 107 21.12 -9.61 21.83
N ARG A 108 20.04 -8.92 21.50
CA ARG A 108 18.94 -8.59 22.41
C ARG A 108 17.57 -8.70 21.73
N ASP A 109 16.53 -8.69 22.54
CA ASP A 109 15.16 -8.60 22.08
C ASP A 109 14.79 -7.18 21.67
N PHE A 110 13.66 -7.02 20.99
CA PHE A 110 13.02 -5.73 20.70
C PHE A 110 12.76 -4.96 22.00
N ASN A 111 13.10 -3.67 21.98
CA ASN A 111 12.84 -2.75 23.09
C ASN A 111 12.60 -1.31 22.59
N ALA A 112 12.55 -0.36 23.51
CA ALA A 112 12.29 1.05 23.24
C ALA A 112 13.33 1.70 22.32
N ASP A 113 14.59 1.26 22.33
CA ASP A 113 15.64 1.82 21.48
C ASP A 113 15.35 1.62 19.98
N ASP A 114 14.65 0.53 19.62
CA ASP A 114 14.28 0.25 18.24
C ASP A 114 13.18 1.20 17.76
N VAL A 115 12.26 1.56 18.65
CA VAL A 115 11.22 2.55 18.37
C VAL A 115 11.84 3.94 18.21
N LEU A 116 12.73 4.32 19.15
CA LEU A 116 13.45 5.60 19.05
C LEU A 116 14.20 5.68 17.72
N PHE A 117 15.04 4.70 17.40
CA PHE A 117 15.77 4.67 16.13
C PHE A 117 14.84 4.82 14.93
N THR A 118 13.73 4.08 14.92
CA THR A 118 12.79 4.06 13.78
C THR A 118 12.26 5.44 13.48
N PHE A 119 11.88 6.21 14.49
CA PHE A 119 11.24 7.51 14.28
C PHE A 119 12.23 8.68 14.36
N GLU A 120 13.25 8.63 15.18
CA GLU A 120 14.26 9.71 15.29
C GLU A 120 15.00 9.91 13.97
N ARG A 121 15.36 8.83 13.25
CA ARG A 121 15.98 8.96 11.93
C ARG A 121 15.07 9.64 10.89
N LEU A 122 13.74 9.65 11.11
CA LEU A 122 12.78 10.34 10.24
C LEU A 122 12.57 11.80 10.67
N LEU A 123 12.65 12.06 11.98
CA LEU A 123 12.47 13.38 12.57
C LEU A 123 13.70 14.27 12.41
N ASP A 124 14.88 13.73 12.75
CA ASP A 124 16.11 14.50 12.82
C ASP A 124 16.93 14.38 11.52
N PRO A 125 17.06 15.46 10.72
CA PRO A 125 17.92 15.48 9.54
C PRO A 125 19.41 15.22 9.87
N GLU A 126 19.83 15.51 11.11
CA GLU A 126 21.20 15.33 11.57
C GLU A 126 21.46 13.93 12.12
N HIS A 127 20.44 13.08 12.20
CA HIS A 127 20.60 11.71 12.70
C HIS A 127 21.70 10.96 11.91
N PRO A 128 22.66 10.30 12.56
CA PRO A 128 23.82 9.69 11.91
C PRO A 128 23.44 8.69 10.79
N PHE A 129 22.39 7.90 11.01
CA PHE A 129 21.92 6.95 10.01
C PHE A 129 21.31 7.65 8.78
N ARG A 130 20.54 8.72 8.98
CA ARG A 130 19.95 9.51 7.89
C ARG A 130 21.05 10.21 7.06
N LYS A 131 22.11 10.69 7.68
CA LYS A 131 23.28 11.24 6.97
C LYS A 131 24.02 10.19 6.14
N ALA A 132 24.17 8.98 6.67
CA ALA A 132 24.86 7.89 5.98
C ALA A 132 24.01 7.30 4.85
N TYR A 133 22.69 7.35 4.96
CA TYR A 133 21.74 6.89 3.96
C TYR A 133 20.58 7.88 3.83
N PRO A 134 20.79 8.99 3.11
CA PRO A 134 19.74 9.96 2.85
C PRO A 134 18.57 9.32 2.08
N SER A 135 17.37 9.45 2.61
CA SER A 135 16.15 8.92 2.01
C SER A 135 14.96 9.82 2.32
N GLU A 136 14.00 9.83 1.42
CA GLU A 136 12.71 10.49 1.65
C GLU A 136 11.77 9.53 2.39
N SER A 137 10.83 10.09 3.13
CA SER A 137 9.81 9.34 3.87
C SER A 137 8.45 9.97 3.60
N PRO A 138 7.84 9.68 2.42
CA PRO A 138 6.68 10.40 1.90
C PRO A 138 5.51 10.44 2.88
N TYR A 139 5.07 9.31 3.42
CA TYR A 139 3.96 9.30 4.39
C TYR A 139 4.26 10.13 5.64
N PHE A 140 5.49 10.04 6.16
CA PHE A 140 5.87 10.76 7.36
C PHE A 140 5.80 12.28 7.17
N THR A 141 6.21 12.77 5.99
CA THR A 141 6.18 14.19 5.65
C THR A 141 4.80 14.64 5.15
N ASP A 142 4.16 13.85 4.27
CA ASP A 142 2.89 14.21 3.66
C ASP A 142 1.74 14.31 4.67
N MET A 143 1.81 13.49 5.74
CA MET A 143 0.88 13.57 6.88
C MET A 143 1.30 14.61 7.92
N GLY A 144 2.42 15.30 7.74
CA GLY A 144 2.91 16.32 8.65
C GLY A 144 3.36 15.77 10.00
N LEU A 145 3.77 14.51 10.09
CA LEU A 145 4.25 13.91 11.34
C LEU A 145 5.57 14.51 11.80
N ASN A 146 6.42 14.93 10.87
CA ASN A 146 7.65 15.68 11.13
C ASN A 146 7.43 17.03 11.84
N GLU A 147 6.22 17.61 11.71
CA GLU A 147 5.82 18.84 12.39
C GLU A 147 4.98 18.55 13.64
N SER A 148 4.18 17.48 13.62
CA SER A 148 3.29 17.09 14.71
C SER A 148 4.05 16.49 15.89
N ILE A 149 5.04 15.64 15.64
CA ILE A 149 5.83 15.01 16.71
C ILE A 149 6.88 16.01 17.23
N LYS A 150 6.75 16.36 18.52
CA LYS A 150 7.69 17.23 19.22
C LYS A 150 8.93 16.47 19.68
N SER A 151 8.72 15.29 20.26
CA SER A 151 9.79 14.44 20.76
C SER A 151 9.32 13.01 20.95
N ILE A 152 10.28 12.10 20.95
CA ILE A 152 10.09 10.71 21.34
C ILE A 152 11.09 10.41 22.42
N SER A 153 10.67 9.71 23.47
CA SER A 153 11.53 9.35 24.59
C SER A 153 11.14 7.99 25.14
N LYS A 154 12.03 7.38 25.89
CA LYS A 154 11.75 6.18 26.67
C LYS A 154 11.83 6.48 28.17
N THR A 155 10.93 5.92 28.95
CA THR A 155 11.02 5.96 30.43
C THR A 155 11.74 4.73 30.98
N ASP A 156 11.64 3.61 30.26
CA ASP A 156 12.33 2.34 30.51
C ASP A 156 12.47 1.55 29.19
N GLU A 157 12.98 0.32 29.25
CA GLU A 157 13.21 -0.53 28.08
C GLU A 157 11.91 -0.92 27.33
N HIS A 158 10.74 -0.81 27.99
CA HIS A 158 9.46 -1.23 27.45
C HIS A 158 8.38 -0.14 27.47
N THR A 159 8.78 1.12 27.65
CA THR A 159 7.84 2.25 27.65
C THR A 159 8.39 3.40 26.80
N VAL A 160 7.62 3.75 25.74
CA VAL A 160 7.93 4.86 24.83
C VAL A 160 6.85 5.91 24.92
N VAL A 161 7.29 7.17 24.95
CA VAL A 161 6.40 8.34 25.01
C VAL A 161 6.60 9.20 23.77
N PHE A 162 5.53 9.45 23.04
CA PHE A 162 5.48 10.45 21.98
C PHE A 162 4.80 11.71 22.55
N ALA A 163 5.49 12.84 22.48
CA ALA A 163 4.94 14.16 22.75
C ALA A 163 4.65 14.86 21.42
N LEU A 164 3.47 15.42 21.26
CA LEU A 164 3.06 16.13 20.07
C LEU A 164 3.06 17.65 20.28
N ASN A 165 3.33 18.42 19.22
CA ASN A 165 3.20 19.87 19.19
C ASN A 165 1.72 20.33 19.09
N LYS A 166 0.88 19.47 18.50
CA LYS A 166 -0.56 19.70 18.25
C LYS A 166 -1.29 18.36 18.23
N VAL A 167 -2.56 18.37 18.57
CA VAL A 167 -3.43 17.20 18.49
C VAL A 167 -3.42 16.64 17.06
N ASP A 168 -3.33 15.33 16.94
CA ASP A 168 -3.49 14.60 15.68
C ASP A 168 -4.51 13.46 15.90
N ALA A 169 -5.74 13.68 15.44
CA ALA A 169 -6.84 12.72 15.63
C ALA A 169 -6.61 11.36 14.95
N ALA A 170 -5.70 11.28 13.99
CA ALA A 170 -5.35 10.06 13.28
C ALA A 170 -4.02 9.43 13.76
N PHE A 171 -3.39 9.96 14.81
CA PHE A 171 -2.03 9.58 15.20
C PHE A 171 -1.84 8.08 15.41
N VAL A 172 -2.74 7.44 16.19
CA VAL A 172 -2.65 5.99 16.48
C VAL A 172 -2.90 5.15 15.21
N GLN A 173 -3.83 5.59 14.34
CA GLN A 173 -4.09 4.98 13.04
C GLN A 173 -2.87 5.12 12.12
N ASN A 174 -2.21 6.27 12.14
CA ASN A 174 -0.99 6.51 11.35
C ASN A 174 0.14 5.58 11.80
N LEU A 175 0.29 5.30 13.10
CA LEU A 175 1.27 4.35 13.62
C LEU A 175 0.92 2.88 13.29
N ALA A 176 -0.28 2.57 12.83
CA ALA A 176 -0.67 1.25 12.32
C ALA A 176 -0.35 1.08 10.83
N MET A 177 -0.04 2.15 10.10
CA MET A 177 0.31 2.08 8.67
C MET A 177 1.68 1.47 8.43
N SER A 178 1.86 0.92 7.25
CA SER A 178 3.06 0.17 6.86
C SER A 178 4.37 0.97 7.00
N PHE A 179 4.36 2.28 6.75
CA PHE A 179 5.55 3.13 6.87
C PHE A 179 6.12 3.18 8.30
N ALA A 180 5.25 2.98 9.32
CA ALA A 180 5.61 3.02 10.74
C ALA A 180 6.19 1.69 11.26
N SER A 181 6.64 0.81 10.37
CA SER A 181 7.28 -0.47 10.70
C SER A 181 8.54 -0.26 11.52
N VAL A 182 8.61 -0.92 12.68
CA VAL A 182 9.74 -0.78 13.61
C VAL A 182 10.95 -1.56 13.11
N GLN A 183 12.11 -0.91 13.10
CA GLN A 183 13.38 -1.46 12.64
C GLN A 183 14.37 -1.63 13.77
N SER A 184 15.32 -2.56 13.63
CA SER A 184 16.32 -2.84 14.65
C SER A 184 17.38 -1.75 14.71
N ALA A 185 17.49 -1.08 15.86
CA ALA A 185 18.58 -0.14 16.15
C ALA A 185 19.96 -0.82 16.16
N GLU A 186 20.02 -2.06 16.65
CA GLU A 186 21.25 -2.87 16.67
C GLU A 186 21.75 -3.19 15.25
N TYR A 187 20.83 -3.60 14.36
CA TYR A 187 21.17 -3.83 12.95
C TYR A 187 21.62 -2.55 12.25
N ALA A 188 20.91 -1.45 12.48
CA ALA A 188 21.29 -0.15 11.93
C ALA A 188 22.68 0.29 12.41
N ALA A 189 23.01 0.10 13.69
CA ALA A 189 24.35 0.39 14.23
C ALA A 189 25.44 -0.49 13.58
N GLN A 190 25.15 -1.79 13.35
CA GLN A 190 26.05 -2.66 12.59
C GLN A 190 26.29 -2.12 11.18
N LEU A 191 25.22 -1.77 10.44
CA LEU A 191 25.31 -1.26 9.08
C LEU A 191 26.10 0.07 9.00
N LEU A 192 25.91 0.97 9.97
CA LEU A 192 26.68 2.20 10.06
C LEU A 192 28.17 1.90 10.26
N LYS A 193 28.51 1.01 11.19
CA LYS A 193 29.90 0.61 11.46
C LYS A 193 30.57 -0.01 10.24
N GLU A 194 29.80 -0.75 9.42
CA GLU A 194 30.29 -1.39 8.19
C GLU A 194 30.30 -0.45 6.98
N GLY A 195 29.78 0.77 7.08
CA GLY A 195 29.61 1.69 5.94
C GLY A 195 28.59 1.23 4.91
N LYS A 196 27.60 0.43 5.33
CA LYS A 196 26.57 -0.20 4.49
C LYS A 196 25.15 0.21 4.86
N ALA A 197 24.94 1.44 5.30
CA ALA A 197 23.62 1.90 5.76
C ALA A 197 22.50 1.65 4.76
N GLY A 198 22.80 1.70 3.44
CA GLY A 198 21.83 1.39 2.38
C GLY A 198 21.33 -0.07 2.34
N ASP A 199 22.03 -1.02 2.96
CA ASP A 199 21.61 -2.42 3.06
C ASP A 199 20.31 -2.58 3.87
N ILE A 200 19.91 -1.61 4.70
CA ILE A 200 18.63 -1.61 5.41
C ILE A 200 17.44 -1.71 4.46
N ASN A 201 17.58 -1.14 3.25
CA ASN A 201 16.56 -1.19 2.20
C ASN A 201 16.69 -2.41 1.27
N GLN A 202 17.66 -3.29 1.48
CA GLN A 202 17.90 -4.45 0.61
C GLN A 202 17.94 -5.77 1.36
N LYS A 203 18.32 -5.74 2.62
CA LYS A 203 18.45 -6.88 3.52
C LYS A 203 17.68 -6.59 4.81
N PRO A 204 16.34 -6.63 4.76
CA PRO A 204 15.52 -6.20 5.89
C PRO A 204 15.65 -7.14 7.07
N ILE A 205 15.65 -6.57 8.27
CA ILE A 205 15.58 -7.26 9.58
C ILE A 205 14.40 -6.67 10.35
N GLY A 206 13.44 -7.51 10.68
CA GLY A 206 12.27 -7.14 11.45
C GLY A 206 11.90 -8.18 12.49
N THR A 207 10.71 -8.01 13.06
CA THR A 207 10.11 -8.92 14.06
C THR A 207 8.91 -9.68 13.49
N GLY A 208 8.64 -9.55 12.20
CA GLY A 208 7.44 -10.04 11.52
C GLY A 208 7.34 -11.56 11.38
N PRO A 209 6.23 -12.04 10.81
CA PRO A 209 5.93 -13.48 10.72
C PRO A 209 6.82 -14.25 9.74
N PHE A 210 7.51 -13.56 8.83
CA PHE A 210 8.37 -14.18 7.82
C PHE A 210 9.77 -13.56 7.80
N VAL A 211 10.79 -14.41 7.71
CA VAL A 211 12.20 -14.04 7.63
C VAL A 211 12.60 -13.93 6.17
N PHE A 212 13.09 -12.76 5.76
CA PHE A 212 13.60 -12.54 4.41
C PHE A 212 14.81 -13.43 4.13
N LYS A 213 14.82 -14.08 2.96
CA LYS A 213 15.92 -14.96 2.52
C LYS A 213 16.63 -14.42 1.30
N ARG A 214 15.87 -14.04 0.28
CA ARG A 214 16.44 -13.65 -1.01
C ARG A 214 15.46 -12.84 -1.83
N TYR A 215 15.96 -11.80 -2.48
CA TYR A 215 15.27 -11.09 -3.56
C TYR A 215 16.06 -11.20 -4.86
N GLN A 216 15.37 -11.53 -5.92
CA GLN A 216 15.84 -11.51 -7.28
C GLN A 216 14.87 -10.66 -8.09
N LYS A 217 15.31 -9.45 -8.44
CA LYS A 217 14.48 -8.46 -9.14
C LYS A 217 13.85 -9.10 -10.39
N ASP A 218 12.59 -8.75 -10.66
CA ASP A 218 11.77 -9.23 -11.80
C ASP A 218 11.58 -10.76 -11.87
N SER A 219 11.88 -11.46 -10.78
CA SER A 219 11.75 -12.91 -10.69
C SER A 219 11.02 -13.35 -9.43
N GLN A 220 11.63 -13.24 -8.26
CA GLN A 220 11.03 -13.74 -7.02
C GLN A 220 11.61 -13.12 -5.76
N ILE A 221 10.79 -13.19 -4.68
CA ILE A 221 11.24 -12.98 -3.31
C ILE A 221 10.93 -14.24 -2.51
N ARG A 222 11.84 -14.66 -1.64
CA ARG A 222 11.67 -15.83 -0.78
C ARG A 222 11.75 -15.46 0.68
N TYR A 223 10.86 -16.06 1.45
CA TYR A 223 10.79 -15.92 2.90
C TYR A 223 10.60 -17.28 3.54
N ASP A 224 11.17 -17.46 4.73
CA ASP A 224 10.91 -18.58 5.61
C ASP A 224 10.03 -18.14 6.79
N ALA A 225 9.31 -19.07 7.38
CA ALA A 225 8.53 -18.83 8.59
C ALA A 225 9.43 -18.34 9.75
N ASN A 226 9.01 -17.30 10.43
CA ASN A 226 9.63 -16.91 11.71
C ASN A 226 9.09 -17.79 12.84
N ARG A 227 9.80 -18.86 13.19
CA ARG A 227 9.40 -19.79 14.26
C ARG A 227 9.50 -19.21 15.67
N ALA A 228 10.17 -18.04 15.80
CA ALA A 228 10.23 -17.28 17.05
C ALA A 228 9.24 -16.10 17.07
N TYR A 229 8.26 -16.08 16.17
CA TYR A 229 7.27 -15.01 16.11
C TYR A 229 6.46 -14.92 17.40
N TRP A 230 6.27 -13.70 17.91
CA TRP A 230 5.59 -13.44 19.18
C TRP A 230 4.10 -13.85 19.21
N LYS A 231 3.50 -14.13 18.03
CA LYS A 231 2.14 -14.62 17.84
C LYS A 231 2.16 -15.88 16.97
N PRO A 232 2.63 -17.02 17.52
CA PRO A 232 2.95 -18.22 16.74
C PRO A 232 1.74 -18.81 15.99
N GLU A 233 0.51 -18.57 16.46
CA GLU A 233 -0.73 -18.99 15.79
C GLU A 233 -0.94 -18.34 14.41
N ASP A 234 -0.28 -17.23 14.13
CA ASP A 234 -0.32 -16.54 12.84
C ASP A 234 0.73 -17.08 11.84
N VAL A 235 1.63 -17.98 12.26
CA VAL A 235 2.69 -18.54 11.40
C VAL A 235 2.35 -19.97 11.01
N LYS A 236 1.46 -20.13 10.02
CA LYS A 236 0.94 -21.44 9.57
C LYS A 236 1.63 -21.99 8.30
N LEU A 237 2.38 -21.15 7.60
CA LEU A 237 3.16 -21.51 6.42
C LEU A 237 4.62 -21.73 6.80
N ASP A 238 5.31 -22.64 6.11
CA ASP A 238 6.77 -22.83 6.25
C ASP A 238 7.54 -21.88 5.36
N HIS A 239 7.07 -21.68 4.14
CA HIS A 239 7.67 -20.81 3.14
C HIS A 239 6.64 -19.93 2.47
N LEU A 240 7.04 -18.71 2.17
CA LEU A 240 6.28 -17.76 1.36
C LEU A 240 7.16 -17.29 0.19
N ILE A 241 6.63 -17.39 -1.02
CA ILE A 241 7.34 -16.99 -2.23
C ILE A 241 6.49 -15.97 -2.99
N PHE A 242 7.05 -14.81 -3.31
CA PHE A 242 6.48 -13.88 -4.28
C PHE A 242 7.08 -14.19 -5.65
N SER A 243 6.26 -14.72 -6.56
CA SER A 243 6.62 -14.94 -7.97
C SER A 243 6.20 -13.72 -8.76
N ILE A 244 7.18 -12.94 -9.23
CA ILE A 244 6.93 -11.65 -9.87
C ILE A 244 6.61 -11.88 -11.35
N ASN A 245 5.41 -11.46 -11.77
CA ASN A 245 4.93 -11.57 -13.14
C ASN A 245 4.07 -10.35 -13.48
N THR A 246 4.58 -9.47 -14.30
CA THR A 246 3.88 -8.22 -14.66
C THR A 246 2.65 -8.46 -15.55
N ASP A 247 2.65 -9.52 -16.35
CA ASP A 247 1.52 -9.89 -17.21
C ASP A 247 0.43 -10.67 -16.44
N ALA A 248 -0.77 -10.12 -16.38
CA ALA A 248 -1.89 -10.73 -15.66
C ALA A 248 -2.41 -12.03 -16.31
N ALA A 249 -2.25 -12.20 -17.63
CA ALA A 249 -2.60 -13.44 -18.28
C ALA A 249 -1.66 -14.58 -17.86
N VAL A 250 -0.36 -14.27 -17.71
CA VAL A 250 0.63 -15.21 -17.17
C VAL A 250 0.28 -15.56 -15.72
N ARG A 251 -0.06 -14.56 -14.88
CA ARG A 251 -0.48 -14.83 -13.49
C ARG A 251 -1.72 -15.74 -13.43
N LEU A 252 -2.72 -15.52 -14.33
CA LEU A 252 -3.89 -16.39 -14.42
C LEU A 252 -3.50 -17.84 -14.77
N GLN A 253 -2.64 -18.05 -15.77
CA GLN A 253 -2.20 -19.40 -16.16
C GLN A 253 -1.47 -20.10 -15.02
N LYS A 254 -0.55 -19.40 -14.34
CA LYS A 254 0.16 -19.94 -13.16
C LYS A 254 -0.79 -20.30 -12.02
N LEU A 255 -1.80 -19.47 -11.75
CA LEU A 255 -2.83 -19.75 -10.74
C LEU A 255 -3.63 -21.02 -11.09
N LYS A 256 -4.06 -21.16 -12.35
CA LYS A 256 -4.78 -22.35 -12.84
C LYS A 256 -3.92 -23.61 -12.80
N ALA A 257 -2.65 -23.50 -13.16
CA ALA A 257 -1.68 -24.60 -13.11
C ALA A 257 -1.28 -25.00 -11.68
N GLY A 258 -1.61 -24.20 -10.65
CA GLY A 258 -1.19 -24.43 -9.27
C GLY A 258 0.24 -24.00 -8.98
N GLU A 259 0.89 -23.28 -9.89
CA GLU A 259 2.22 -22.69 -9.68
C GLU A 259 2.16 -21.49 -8.70
N CYS A 260 0.99 -20.87 -8.56
CA CYS A 260 0.67 -19.89 -7.53
C CYS A 260 -0.60 -20.30 -6.79
N GLN A 261 -0.66 -20.03 -5.49
CA GLN A 261 -1.85 -20.25 -4.68
C GLN A 261 -2.73 -19.00 -4.59
N VAL A 262 -2.14 -17.81 -4.69
CA VAL A 262 -2.83 -16.51 -4.66
C VAL A 262 -2.28 -15.65 -5.80
N SER A 263 -3.13 -14.85 -6.45
CA SER A 263 -2.71 -13.94 -7.52
C SER A 263 -3.22 -12.52 -7.25
N GLY A 264 -2.32 -11.54 -7.36
CA GLY A 264 -2.69 -10.13 -7.26
C GLY A 264 -3.30 -9.60 -8.57
N TYR A 265 -4.13 -8.58 -8.45
CA TYR A 265 -4.63 -7.72 -9.54
C TYR A 265 -5.05 -8.47 -10.82
N PRO A 266 -6.11 -9.29 -10.78
CA PRO A 266 -6.63 -9.97 -11.95
C PRO A 266 -7.22 -8.97 -12.96
N ARG A 267 -7.20 -9.32 -14.25
CA ARG A 267 -7.95 -8.53 -15.24
C ARG A 267 -9.45 -8.69 -15.01
N PRO A 268 -10.26 -7.64 -15.08
CA PRO A 268 -11.72 -7.75 -14.97
C PRO A 268 -12.32 -8.76 -15.93
N ALA A 269 -11.81 -8.83 -17.16
CA ALA A 269 -12.24 -9.79 -18.19
C ALA A 269 -12.05 -11.27 -17.80
N ASP A 270 -11.15 -11.57 -16.88
CA ASP A 270 -10.82 -12.94 -16.47
C ASP A 270 -11.63 -13.40 -15.25
N ILE A 271 -12.34 -12.51 -14.57
CA ILE A 271 -13.01 -12.79 -13.29
C ILE A 271 -14.06 -13.91 -13.44
N ASP A 272 -14.87 -13.87 -14.48
CA ASP A 272 -15.90 -14.89 -14.69
C ASP A 272 -15.29 -16.25 -15.03
N LEU A 273 -14.20 -16.29 -15.79
CA LEU A 273 -13.45 -17.52 -16.04
C LEU A 273 -12.85 -18.11 -14.75
N MET A 274 -12.33 -17.24 -13.86
CA MET A 274 -11.81 -17.68 -12.56
C MET A 274 -12.92 -18.23 -11.65
N LYS A 275 -14.10 -17.60 -11.64
CA LYS A 275 -15.25 -18.06 -10.83
C LYS A 275 -15.79 -19.41 -11.32
N GLN A 276 -15.67 -19.73 -12.60
CA GLN A 276 -16.11 -20.98 -13.20
C GLN A 276 -15.09 -22.13 -13.01
N ASP A 277 -13.84 -21.81 -12.68
CA ASP A 277 -12.82 -22.85 -12.48
C ASP A 277 -13.05 -23.59 -11.15
N PRO A 278 -13.22 -24.94 -11.17
CA PRO A 278 -13.52 -25.71 -9.97
C PRO A 278 -12.39 -25.69 -8.91
N ASN A 279 -11.18 -25.35 -9.29
CA ASN A 279 -10.01 -25.30 -8.41
C ASN A 279 -9.78 -23.91 -7.78
N LEU A 280 -10.50 -22.90 -8.26
CA LEU A 280 -10.32 -21.52 -7.83
C LEU A 280 -11.48 -21.05 -6.97
N LYS A 281 -11.21 -20.05 -6.13
CA LYS A 281 -12.19 -19.18 -5.50
C LYS A 281 -11.78 -17.73 -5.72
N VAL A 282 -12.76 -16.85 -5.91
CA VAL A 282 -12.55 -15.42 -6.09
C VAL A 282 -13.30 -14.70 -4.98
N MET A 283 -12.55 -14.10 -4.08
CA MET A 283 -13.12 -13.18 -3.09
C MET A 283 -13.26 -11.80 -3.73
N SER A 284 -14.23 -11.01 -3.26
CA SER A 284 -14.43 -9.63 -3.73
C SER A 284 -15.02 -8.75 -2.65
N GLN A 285 -14.71 -7.47 -2.71
CA GLN A 285 -15.31 -6.43 -1.88
C GLN A 285 -15.30 -5.09 -2.61
N PRO A 286 -16.20 -4.13 -2.25
CA PRO A 286 -16.07 -2.75 -2.70
C PRO A 286 -14.68 -2.22 -2.34
N GLY A 287 -13.99 -1.61 -3.32
CA GLY A 287 -12.67 -1.07 -3.10
C GLY A 287 -12.73 0.25 -2.35
N PHE A 288 -11.88 0.40 -1.37
CA PHE A 288 -11.62 1.68 -0.70
C PHE A 288 -10.59 2.47 -1.50
N ASN A 289 -10.91 2.69 -2.80
CA ASN A 289 -9.98 3.22 -3.78
C ASN A 289 -10.61 4.23 -4.74
N LEU A 290 -9.74 4.99 -5.41
CA LEU A 290 -10.08 5.94 -6.45
C LEU A 290 -9.04 5.87 -7.56
N GLY A 291 -9.47 5.68 -8.80
CA GLY A 291 -8.67 5.93 -10.00
C GLY A 291 -8.93 7.35 -10.50
N TYR A 292 -7.88 8.10 -10.82
CA TYR A 292 -7.98 9.49 -11.22
C TYR A 292 -6.84 9.95 -12.13
N LEU A 293 -7.02 11.12 -12.77
CA LEU A 293 -5.97 11.90 -13.40
C LEU A 293 -5.51 13.00 -12.46
N ALA A 294 -4.21 13.18 -12.31
CA ALA A 294 -3.62 14.34 -11.63
C ALA A 294 -3.06 15.31 -12.67
N TYR A 295 -3.46 16.58 -12.58
CA TYR A 295 -2.94 17.67 -13.41
C TYR A 295 -1.82 18.38 -12.66
N ASN A 296 -0.60 18.39 -13.20
CA ASN A 296 0.49 19.15 -12.60
C ASN A 296 0.23 20.66 -12.77
N THR A 297 -0.29 21.29 -11.72
CA THR A 297 -0.70 22.71 -11.76
C THR A 297 0.46 23.70 -11.82
N THR A 298 1.70 23.22 -11.75
CA THR A 298 2.91 24.06 -11.93
C THR A 298 3.35 24.14 -13.39
N HIS A 299 2.75 23.35 -14.28
CA HIS A 299 3.06 23.31 -15.70
C HIS A 299 2.01 24.05 -16.53
N ALA A 300 2.44 25.01 -17.37
CA ALA A 300 1.54 25.59 -18.36
C ALA A 300 1.18 24.56 -19.45
N PRO A 301 -0.06 24.53 -19.92
CA PRO A 301 -1.17 25.41 -19.58
C PRO A 301 -2.06 24.88 -18.42
N LEU A 302 -1.63 23.86 -17.67
CA LEU A 302 -2.40 23.22 -16.61
C LEU A 302 -2.50 24.08 -15.32
N ASP A 303 -1.70 25.13 -15.21
CA ASP A 303 -1.81 26.18 -14.21
C ASP A 303 -3.14 26.95 -14.32
N GLN A 304 -3.77 26.97 -15.50
CA GLN A 304 -5.05 27.62 -15.75
C GLN A 304 -6.23 26.71 -15.38
N LEU A 305 -7.09 27.16 -14.48
CA LEU A 305 -8.29 26.43 -14.06
C LEU A 305 -9.21 26.05 -15.24
N LYS A 306 -9.44 26.98 -16.19
CA LYS A 306 -10.30 26.74 -17.36
C LYS A 306 -9.78 25.59 -18.23
N VAL A 307 -8.46 25.41 -18.33
CA VAL A 307 -7.86 24.29 -19.07
C VAL A 307 -8.14 22.97 -18.37
N ARG A 308 -7.94 22.89 -17.06
CA ARG A 308 -8.24 21.69 -16.28
C ARG A 308 -9.72 21.32 -16.34
N GLN A 309 -10.61 22.31 -16.22
CA GLN A 309 -12.06 22.11 -16.40
C GLN A 309 -12.43 21.61 -17.79
N ALA A 310 -11.79 22.12 -18.84
CA ALA A 310 -12.02 21.68 -20.21
C ALA A 310 -11.54 20.22 -20.41
N LEU A 311 -10.36 19.88 -19.90
CA LEU A 311 -9.81 18.53 -19.98
C LEU A 311 -10.67 17.51 -19.21
N ASP A 312 -11.18 17.88 -18.02
CA ASP A 312 -12.09 17.03 -17.22
C ASP A 312 -13.38 16.72 -17.96
N MET A 313 -14.11 17.75 -18.45
CA MET A 313 -15.41 17.55 -19.10
C MET A 313 -15.32 17.02 -20.55
N ALA A 314 -14.12 16.96 -21.13
CA ALA A 314 -13.90 16.34 -22.43
C ALA A 314 -13.77 14.82 -22.38
N ILE A 315 -13.65 14.21 -21.20
CA ILE A 315 -13.43 12.76 -21.05
C ILE A 315 -14.77 12.03 -20.95
N ASP A 316 -15.00 11.07 -21.84
CA ASP A 316 -16.13 10.13 -21.77
C ASP A 316 -15.85 9.05 -20.71
N LYS A 317 -16.00 9.42 -19.42
CA LYS A 317 -15.75 8.54 -18.29
C LYS A 317 -16.63 7.29 -18.28
N PRO A 318 -17.95 7.34 -18.60
CA PRO A 318 -18.77 6.15 -18.77
C PRO A 318 -18.20 5.14 -19.78
N ALA A 319 -17.67 5.61 -20.92
CA ALA A 319 -17.03 4.73 -21.89
C ALA A 319 -15.76 4.07 -21.32
N ILE A 320 -14.95 4.81 -20.54
CA ILE A 320 -13.77 4.26 -19.83
C ILE A 320 -14.22 3.20 -18.82
N ILE A 321 -15.24 3.47 -17.99
CA ILE A 321 -15.76 2.49 -17.03
C ILE A 321 -16.16 1.19 -17.73
N LYS A 322 -16.88 1.31 -18.85
CA LYS A 322 -17.31 0.13 -19.62
C LYS A 322 -16.13 -0.64 -20.22
N ALA A 323 -15.18 0.03 -20.83
CA ALA A 323 -14.09 -0.61 -21.58
C ALA A 323 -12.97 -1.14 -20.67
N VAL A 324 -12.60 -0.38 -19.62
CA VAL A 324 -11.45 -0.67 -18.77
C VAL A 324 -11.82 -1.50 -17.55
N TYR A 325 -12.92 -1.15 -16.88
CA TYR A 325 -13.33 -1.81 -15.63
C TYR A 325 -14.30 -2.97 -15.84
N GLN A 326 -15.00 -3.05 -16.97
CA GLN A 326 -15.81 -4.21 -17.40
C GLN A 326 -16.73 -4.78 -16.31
N GLY A 327 -17.45 -3.89 -15.62
CA GLY A 327 -18.33 -4.24 -14.50
C GLY A 327 -17.64 -4.27 -13.11
N ALA A 328 -16.35 -4.14 -13.06
CA ALA A 328 -15.58 -4.09 -11.80
C ALA A 328 -15.37 -2.66 -11.27
N GLY A 329 -16.05 -1.66 -11.82
CA GLY A 329 -15.92 -0.26 -11.41
C GLY A 329 -17.22 0.51 -11.59
N GLN A 330 -17.34 1.58 -10.84
CA GLN A 330 -18.39 2.59 -10.95
C GLN A 330 -17.78 3.97 -11.11
N LEU A 331 -18.52 4.88 -11.76
CA LEU A 331 -18.10 6.25 -11.97
C LEU A 331 -17.85 6.95 -10.62
N ALA A 332 -16.65 7.47 -10.42
CA ALA A 332 -16.34 8.27 -9.25
C ALA A 332 -16.95 9.68 -9.40
N GLN A 333 -17.60 10.15 -8.35
CA GLN A 333 -18.23 11.49 -8.31
C GLN A 333 -17.36 12.52 -7.60
N ASN A 334 -16.42 12.05 -6.77
CA ASN A 334 -15.70 12.85 -5.80
C ASN A 334 -14.27 12.35 -5.67
N ALA A 335 -13.41 13.12 -5.03
CA ALA A 335 -12.04 12.74 -4.69
C ALA A 335 -11.92 11.67 -3.60
N LEU A 336 -13.01 11.35 -2.91
CA LEU A 336 -13.09 10.26 -1.94
C LEU A 336 -13.93 9.11 -2.47
N PRO A 337 -13.67 7.86 -2.06
CA PRO A 337 -14.59 6.74 -2.33
C PRO A 337 -15.86 6.83 -1.46
N PRO A 338 -17.01 6.30 -1.93
CA PRO A 338 -18.27 6.35 -1.18
C PRO A 338 -18.23 5.73 0.22
N GLY A 339 -17.31 4.78 0.46
CA GLY A 339 -17.12 4.16 1.78
C GLY A 339 -16.38 5.05 2.79
N GLN A 340 -15.85 6.21 2.39
CA GLN A 340 -15.18 7.13 3.30
C GLN A 340 -16.24 7.91 4.11
N TRP A 341 -16.07 7.92 5.41
CA TRP A 341 -17.08 8.46 6.33
C TRP A 341 -17.36 9.97 6.18
N SER A 342 -16.46 10.73 5.58
CA SER A 342 -16.67 12.17 5.27
C SER A 342 -17.08 12.40 3.82
N TYR A 343 -17.37 11.35 3.04
CA TYR A 343 -17.77 11.47 1.65
C TYR A 343 -18.98 12.39 1.47
N ASP A 344 -18.86 13.40 0.63
CA ASP A 344 -20.00 14.30 0.30
C ASP A 344 -20.73 13.78 -0.94
N ALA A 345 -21.87 13.12 -0.72
CA ALA A 345 -22.73 12.60 -1.77
C ALA A 345 -23.44 13.69 -2.62
N LYS A 346 -23.40 14.96 -2.18
CA LYS A 346 -23.97 16.09 -2.94
C LYS A 346 -23.08 16.51 -4.10
N ILE A 347 -21.76 16.26 -4.01
CA ILE A 347 -20.82 16.54 -5.09
C ILE A 347 -21.09 15.58 -6.24
N LYS A 348 -21.25 16.13 -7.44
CA LYS A 348 -21.43 15.39 -8.68
C LYS A 348 -20.27 15.65 -9.62
N ASP A 349 -19.96 14.64 -10.41
CA ASP A 349 -18.94 14.77 -11.45
C ASP A 349 -19.39 15.75 -12.55
N ALA A 350 -18.40 16.29 -13.28
CA ALA A 350 -18.69 17.13 -14.44
C ALA A 350 -19.30 16.28 -15.56
N PRO A 351 -20.35 16.77 -16.26
CA PRO A 351 -20.91 16.05 -17.40
C PRO A 351 -19.92 16.04 -18.56
N TYR A 352 -19.96 15.01 -19.38
CA TYR A 352 -19.24 14.95 -20.64
C TYR A 352 -19.77 15.99 -21.61
N ASP A 353 -18.98 17.03 -21.91
CA ASP A 353 -19.36 18.15 -22.81
C ASP A 353 -18.16 18.66 -23.61
N PRO A 354 -17.80 18.00 -24.72
CA PRO A 354 -16.69 18.44 -25.56
C PRO A 354 -16.89 19.82 -26.21
N ALA A 355 -18.16 20.25 -26.39
CA ALA A 355 -18.44 21.55 -26.98
C ALA A 355 -18.08 22.69 -26.00
N LYS A 356 -18.51 22.55 -24.75
CA LYS A 356 -18.15 23.48 -23.67
C LYS A 356 -16.66 23.45 -23.38
N ALA A 357 -16.03 22.25 -23.42
CA ALA A 357 -14.59 22.11 -23.27
C ALA A 357 -13.80 22.92 -24.31
N ARG A 358 -14.17 22.85 -25.60
CA ARG A 358 -13.57 23.71 -26.65
C ARG A 358 -13.75 25.20 -26.38
N ALA A 359 -14.92 25.61 -25.92
CA ALA A 359 -15.17 27.02 -25.59
C ALA A 359 -14.23 27.50 -24.46
N LEU A 360 -14.07 26.69 -23.40
CA LEU A 360 -13.17 27.02 -22.29
C LEU A 360 -11.69 27.10 -22.73
N LEU A 361 -11.23 26.19 -23.61
CA LEU A 361 -9.86 26.26 -24.16
C LEU A 361 -9.66 27.53 -24.99
N LYS A 362 -10.64 27.89 -25.82
CA LYS A 362 -10.61 29.15 -26.59
C LYS A 362 -10.55 30.39 -25.68
N GLU A 363 -11.38 30.42 -24.63
CA GLU A 363 -11.35 31.51 -23.63
C GLU A 363 -10.02 31.55 -22.85
N ALA A 364 -9.38 30.41 -22.63
CA ALA A 364 -8.07 30.31 -22.02
C ALA A 364 -6.90 30.64 -22.98
N GLY A 365 -7.20 30.96 -24.27
CA GLY A 365 -6.19 31.28 -25.27
C GLY A 365 -5.36 30.06 -25.74
N ILE A 366 -5.86 28.85 -25.56
CA ILE A 366 -5.15 27.63 -25.93
C ILE A 366 -5.27 27.39 -27.44
N LYS A 367 -4.13 27.22 -28.10
CA LYS A 367 -4.05 26.94 -29.54
C LYS A 367 -4.39 25.48 -29.83
N GLU A 368 -5.08 25.27 -30.97
CA GLU A 368 -5.29 23.92 -31.49
C GLU A 368 -3.93 23.22 -31.74
N GLY A 369 -3.84 21.94 -31.40
CA GLY A 369 -2.61 21.16 -31.47
C GLY A 369 -1.67 21.34 -30.26
N THR A 370 -2.06 22.10 -29.24
CA THR A 370 -1.30 22.16 -27.99
C THR A 370 -1.08 20.75 -27.45
N THR A 371 0.19 20.46 -27.13
CA THR A 371 0.61 19.11 -26.70
C THR A 371 0.69 19.02 -25.20
N ILE A 372 0.15 17.93 -24.63
CA ILE A 372 0.20 17.58 -23.20
C ILE A 372 0.74 16.14 -23.08
N ASN A 373 1.70 15.92 -22.21
CA ASN A 373 2.19 14.57 -21.90
C ASN A 373 1.27 13.89 -20.89
N LEU A 374 0.62 12.82 -21.31
CA LEU A 374 -0.26 11.99 -20.48
C LEU A 374 0.50 10.73 -20.07
N TRP A 375 0.83 10.65 -18.79
CA TRP A 375 1.55 9.49 -18.25
C TRP A 375 0.59 8.36 -17.90
N ALA A 376 0.92 7.16 -18.35
CA ALA A 376 0.18 5.93 -18.08
C ALA A 376 1.08 4.91 -17.40
N MET A 377 0.70 4.46 -16.20
CA MET A 377 1.43 3.42 -15.47
C MET A 377 1.38 2.09 -16.21
N THR A 378 2.45 1.31 -16.09
CA THR A 378 2.61 0.00 -16.73
C THR A 378 2.05 -1.15 -15.90
N VAL A 379 1.88 -0.93 -14.59
CA VAL A 379 1.36 -1.93 -13.65
C VAL A 379 -0.17 -1.87 -13.59
N GLN A 380 -0.77 -3.03 -13.34
CA GLN A 380 -2.20 -3.11 -13.06
C GLN A 380 -2.47 -2.77 -11.60
N ARG A 381 -3.54 -2.01 -11.36
CA ARG A 381 -4.04 -1.67 -10.04
C ARG A 381 -5.56 -1.88 -9.99
N ALA A 382 -6.09 -2.15 -8.81
CA ALA A 382 -7.55 -2.17 -8.65
C ALA A 382 -8.17 -0.84 -9.07
N SER A 383 -7.54 0.28 -8.70
CA SER A 383 -7.97 1.63 -9.06
C SER A 383 -7.90 1.94 -10.56
N ASN A 384 -7.06 1.25 -11.33
CA ASN A 384 -7.03 1.30 -12.80
C ASN A 384 -6.45 -0.01 -13.38
N PRO A 385 -7.32 -0.93 -13.86
CA PRO A 385 -6.89 -2.23 -14.38
C PRO A 385 -6.13 -2.17 -15.70
N ASN A 386 -6.27 -1.08 -16.47
CA ASN A 386 -5.59 -0.89 -17.74
C ASN A 386 -5.36 0.60 -18.04
N ALA A 387 -4.33 1.17 -17.42
CA ALA A 387 -4.02 2.60 -17.57
C ALA A 387 -3.66 2.98 -19.01
N ARG A 388 -3.05 2.07 -19.79
CA ARG A 388 -2.74 2.32 -21.20
C ARG A 388 -3.99 2.50 -22.04
N LEU A 389 -4.98 1.63 -21.87
CA LEU A 389 -6.27 1.77 -22.57
C LEU A 389 -6.99 3.04 -22.13
N SER A 390 -7.01 3.34 -20.84
CA SER A 390 -7.54 4.61 -20.32
C SER A 390 -6.87 5.81 -20.99
N ALA A 391 -5.53 5.82 -21.09
CA ALA A 391 -4.79 6.90 -21.74
C ALA A 391 -5.13 7.03 -23.22
N GLN A 392 -5.27 5.93 -23.94
CA GLN A 392 -5.64 5.94 -25.38
C GLN A 392 -7.05 6.52 -25.60
N MET A 393 -8.01 6.17 -24.72
CA MET A 393 -9.36 6.73 -24.78
C MET A 393 -9.36 8.24 -24.48
N ILE A 394 -8.63 8.66 -23.45
CA ILE A 394 -8.47 10.08 -23.10
C ILE A 394 -7.76 10.84 -24.21
N GLN A 395 -6.72 10.27 -24.82
CA GLN A 395 -6.02 10.86 -25.97
C GLN A 395 -6.99 11.11 -27.13
N SER A 396 -7.86 10.13 -27.43
CA SER A 396 -8.90 10.27 -28.46
C SER A 396 -9.89 11.38 -28.11
N ASP A 397 -10.35 11.44 -26.86
CA ASP A 397 -11.32 12.44 -26.41
C ASP A 397 -10.73 13.86 -26.41
N TRP A 398 -9.51 14.03 -25.92
CA TRP A 398 -8.81 15.32 -25.98
C TRP A 398 -8.49 15.76 -27.42
N GLY A 399 -8.26 14.81 -28.34
CA GLY A 399 -8.14 15.10 -29.76
C GLY A 399 -9.37 15.76 -30.35
N LYS A 400 -10.60 15.41 -29.88
CA LYS A 400 -11.86 16.03 -30.31
C LYS A 400 -11.96 17.51 -29.92
N ILE A 401 -11.21 17.96 -28.91
CA ILE A 401 -11.20 19.34 -28.45
C ILE A 401 -9.93 20.11 -28.85
N GLY A 402 -9.11 19.54 -29.76
CA GLY A 402 -7.92 20.18 -30.32
C GLY A 402 -6.67 20.06 -29.45
N ILE A 403 -6.67 19.18 -28.43
CA ILE A 403 -5.48 18.89 -27.61
C ILE A 403 -4.80 17.61 -28.10
N LYS A 404 -3.47 17.67 -28.28
CA LYS A 404 -2.64 16.51 -28.64
C LYS A 404 -2.04 15.90 -27.38
N ALA A 405 -2.50 14.71 -26.96
CA ALA A 405 -1.90 14.00 -25.85
C ALA A 405 -0.79 13.07 -26.33
N ASN A 406 0.40 13.16 -25.73
CA ASN A 406 1.48 12.19 -25.90
C ASN A 406 1.46 11.21 -24.73
N ILE A 407 1.26 9.92 -25.02
CA ILE A 407 1.24 8.89 -23.98
C ILE A 407 2.68 8.52 -23.63
N VAL A 408 3.05 8.67 -22.36
CA VAL A 408 4.36 8.36 -21.80
C VAL A 408 4.22 7.27 -20.75
N SER A 409 5.12 6.31 -20.72
CA SER A 409 5.14 5.23 -19.74
C SER A 409 6.56 4.91 -19.29
N TYR A 410 6.71 4.55 -18.02
CA TYR A 410 7.96 4.13 -17.40
C TYR A 410 7.73 2.83 -16.63
N GLU A 411 8.80 2.13 -16.29
CA GLU A 411 8.76 1.09 -15.27
C GLU A 411 8.25 1.70 -13.94
N TRP A 412 7.57 0.91 -13.11
CA TRP A 412 6.81 1.42 -11.97
C TRP A 412 7.63 2.27 -10.98
N GLY A 413 8.80 1.79 -10.58
CA GLY A 413 9.67 2.52 -9.66
C GLY A 413 10.14 3.86 -10.24
N GLU A 414 10.52 3.87 -11.52
CA GLU A 414 10.92 5.07 -12.25
C GLU A 414 9.74 6.01 -12.49
N TYR A 415 8.54 5.46 -12.77
CA TYR A 415 7.31 6.24 -12.88
C TYR A 415 7.04 7.05 -11.61
N MET A 416 7.13 6.41 -10.44
CA MET A 416 6.89 7.07 -9.14
C MET A 416 7.97 8.09 -8.80
N LYS A 417 9.25 7.77 -9.04
CA LYS A 417 10.38 8.67 -8.79
C LYS A 417 10.25 9.96 -9.60
N ARG A 418 10.01 9.85 -10.89
CA ARG A 418 9.85 11.01 -11.80
C ARG A 418 8.58 11.79 -11.52
N ALA A 419 7.49 11.11 -11.15
CA ALA A 419 6.25 11.78 -10.76
C ALA A 419 6.42 12.64 -9.50
N ARG A 420 7.16 12.15 -8.49
CA ARG A 420 7.52 12.96 -7.31
C ARG A 420 8.37 14.17 -7.68
N ALA A 421 9.29 14.02 -8.62
CA ALA A 421 10.07 15.13 -9.17
C ALA A 421 9.22 16.12 -9.99
N GLY A 422 7.96 15.79 -10.31
CA GLY A 422 7.03 16.68 -11.04
C GLY A 422 7.29 16.74 -12.54
N GLU A 423 7.88 15.72 -13.15
CA GLU A 423 8.23 15.71 -14.58
C GLU A 423 7.01 15.51 -15.50
N HIS A 424 5.87 15.04 -14.98
CA HIS A 424 4.64 14.82 -15.73
C HIS A 424 3.86 16.12 -15.94
N ASP A 425 3.11 16.21 -17.05
CA ASP A 425 2.06 17.22 -17.19
C ASP A 425 0.76 16.68 -16.59
N VAL A 426 0.29 15.54 -17.06
CA VAL A 426 -0.87 14.81 -16.52
C VAL A 426 -0.50 13.36 -16.30
N MET A 427 -0.91 12.78 -15.18
CA MET A 427 -0.68 11.35 -14.94
C MET A 427 -1.94 10.62 -14.54
N ILE A 428 -2.09 9.39 -15.04
CA ILE A 428 -3.06 8.43 -14.55
C ILE A 428 -2.49 7.83 -13.28
N TYR A 429 -3.27 7.93 -12.20
CA TYR A 429 -2.90 7.40 -10.90
C TYR A 429 -4.11 6.83 -10.18
N GLY A 430 -3.90 6.28 -9.03
CA GLY A 430 -4.96 5.82 -8.15
C GLY A 430 -4.47 5.72 -6.72
N TRP A 431 -5.41 5.78 -5.81
CA TRP A 431 -5.14 5.67 -4.38
C TRP A 431 -6.08 4.64 -3.75
N THR A 432 -5.56 3.87 -2.83
CA THR A 432 -6.33 3.07 -1.90
C THR A 432 -6.06 3.63 -0.50
N GLY A 433 -7.10 3.85 0.29
CA GLY A 433 -6.92 4.39 1.64
C GLY A 433 -6.16 3.41 2.54
N ASP A 434 -5.27 3.93 3.38
CA ASP A 434 -4.33 3.12 4.16
C ASP A 434 -4.68 3.04 5.64
N ASN A 435 -5.53 3.94 6.16
CA ASN A 435 -5.86 3.97 7.59
C ASN A 435 -7.33 4.28 7.91
N GLY A 436 -8.18 4.40 6.90
CA GLY A 436 -9.62 4.67 7.06
C GLY A 436 -9.96 6.11 7.47
N ASP A 437 -8.99 6.97 7.73
CA ASP A 437 -9.21 8.39 8.00
C ASP A 437 -9.19 9.24 6.71
N PRO A 438 -10.07 10.26 6.56
CA PRO A 438 -10.05 11.14 5.39
C PRO A 438 -8.75 11.91 5.21
N ASP A 439 -7.97 12.14 6.28
CA ASP A 439 -6.66 12.78 6.19
C ASP A 439 -5.69 12.01 5.28
N ASN A 440 -5.79 10.68 5.25
CA ASN A 440 -5.02 9.83 4.33
C ASN A 440 -5.32 10.09 2.84
N TRP A 441 -6.42 10.74 2.55
CA TRP A 441 -6.83 11.18 1.21
C TRP A 441 -6.58 12.67 1.04
N LEU A 442 -7.27 13.48 1.84
CA LEU A 442 -7.33 14.92 1.65
C LEU A 442 -6.02 15.60 2.09
N GLY A 443 -5.40 15.10 3.17
CA GLY A 443 -4.10 15.58 3.63
C GLY A 443 -2.97 15.08 2.74
N VAL A 444 -2.86 13.76 2.56
CA VAL A 444 -1.74 13.11 1.85
C VAL A 444 -1.69 13.45 0.37
N LEU A 445 -2.83 13.56 -0.31
CA LEU A 445 -2.86 13.72 -1.77
C LEU A 445 -3.02 15.15 -2.26
N TYR A 446 -3.53 16.07 -1.43
CA TYR A 446 -3.90 17.40 -1.92
C TYR A 446 -3.48 18.55 -1.00
N SER A 447 -2.90 18.30 0.19
CA SER A 447 -2.39 19.38 1.05
C SER A 447 -1.16 20.06 0.44
N CYS A 448 -0.90 21.29 0.91
CA CYS A 448 0.30 22.02 0.54
C CYS A 448 1.58 21.34 1.03
N ALA A 449 1.55 20.68 2.19
CA ALA A 449 2.67 19.93 2.74
C ALA A 449 3.07 18.74 1.84
N ALA A 450 2.10 18.09 1.19
CA ALA A 450 2.30 16.93 0.35
C ALA A 450 2.81 17.22 -1.08
N VAL A 451 3.01 18.50 -1.47
CA VAL A 451 3.43 18.89 -2.84
C VAL A 451 4.76 18.26 -3.25
N LYS A 452 5.70 18.06 -2.33
CA LYS A 452 6.98 17.39 -2.60
C LYS A 452 6.88 15.86 -2.54
N GLY A 453 5.77 15.31 -2.06
CA GLY A 453 5.50 13.88 -1.87
C GLY A 453 4.42 13.36 -2.79
N SER A 454 3.29 12.96 -2.20
CA SER A 454 2.21 12.23 -2.88
C SER A 454 1.17 13.12 -3.56
N ASN A 455 1.26 14.44 -3.42
CA ASN A 455 0.43 15.39 -4.16
C ASN A 455 0.95 15.55 -5.60
N PHE A 456 0.56 14.62 -6.48
CA PHE A 456 0.97 14.63 -7.88
C PHE A 456 0.29 15.72 -8.72
N ALA A 457 -0.77 16.35 -8.22
CA ALA A 457 -1.29 17.55 -8.83
C ALA A 457 -0.39 18.78 -8.63
N LYS A 458 0.58 18.70 -7.70
CA LYS A 458 1.44 19.82 -7.29
C LYS A 458 0.64 21.07 -6.92
N TRP A 459 -0.63 20.87 -6.56
CA TRP A 459 -1.59 21.91 -6.25
C TRP A 459 -1.52 22.28 -4.76
N CYS A 460 -1.60 23.57 -4.47
CA CYS A 460 -1.64 24.07 -3.10
C CYS A 460 -2.63 25.24 -3.04
N ASP A 461 -3.70 25.08 -2.27
CA ASP A 461 -4.71 26.11 -2.00
C ASP A 461 -4.79 26.36 -0.49
N PRO A 462 -4.46 27.56 -0.01
CA PRO A 462 -4.45 27.86 1.43
C PRO A 462 -5.81 27.73 2.11
N ALA A 463 -6.94 27.96 1.41
CA ALA A 463 -8.27 27.82 1.99
C ALA A 463 -8.63 26.33 2.17
N TYR A 464 -8.29 25.51 1.19
CA TYR A 464 -8.40 24.05 1.28
C TYR A 464 -7.53 23.51 2.43
N ASP A 465 -6.25 23.86 2.43
CA ASP A 465 -5.26 23.37 3.39
C ASP A 465 -5.68 23.70 4.83
N LYS A 466 -6.17 24.92 5.06
CA LYS A 466 -6.70 25.34 6.37
C LYS A 466 -7.83 24.43 6.87
N LEU A 467 -8.78 24.05 6.01
CA LEU A 467 -9.89 23.16 6.38
C LEU A 467 -9.40 21.77 6.74
N VAL A 468 -8.48 21.21 5.95
CA VAL A 468 -7.89 19.90 6.20
C VAL A 468 -7.10 19.90 7.51
N GLN A 469 -6.29 20.93 7.76
CA GLN A 469 -5.53 21.05 9.00
C GLN A 469 -6.45 21.22 10.22
N GLN A 470 -7.51 22.02 10.13
CA GLN A 470 -8.49 22.16 11.21
C GLN A 470 -9.18 20.82 11.52
N ALA A 471 -9.58 20.05 10.50
CA ALA A 471 -10.17 18.74 10.68
C ALA A 471 -9.22 17.76 11.36
N LYS A 472 -7.92 17.83 11.06
CA LYS A 472 -6.89 16.99 11.68
C LYS A 472 -6.70 17.28 13.16
N LEU A 473 -6.87 18.54 13.57
CA LEU A 473 -6.72 18.99 14.96
C LEU A 473 -7.96 18.72 15.84
N SER A 474 -9.11 18.41 15.26
CA SER A 474 -10.35 18.19 16.00
C SER A 474 -10.55 16.70 16.32
N SER A 475 -10.95 16.39 17.55
CA SER A 475 -11.44 15.07 17.95
C SER A 475 -12.94 14.89 17.70
N ASP A 476 -13.68 15.97 17.43
CA ASP A 476 -15.10 15.95 17.13
C ASP A 476 -15.37 15.42 15.73
N ARG A 477 -16.02 14.26 15.64
CA ARG A 477 -16.32 13.58 14.37
C ARG A 477 -17.21 14.41 13.45
N ASP A 478 -18.22 15.08 13.97
CA ASP A 478 -19.18 15.83 13.19
C ASP A 478 -18.54 17.11 12.64
N GLU A 479 -17.72 17.77 13.45
CA GLU A 479 -16.92 18.90 12.99
C GLU A 479 -15.94 18.46 11.88
N ARG A 480 -15.25 17.36 12.04
CA ARG A 480 -14.35 16.82 11.01
C ARG A 480 -15.10 16.51 9.71
N VAL A 481 -16.29 15.89 9.78
CA VAL A 481 -17.14 15.64 8.61
C VAL A 481 -17.42 16.96 7.88
N ARG A 482 -17.86 18.00 8.60
CA ARG A 482 -18.19 19.30 8.03
C ARG A 482 -16.98 19.95 7.34
N LEU A 483 -15.83 19.95 8.00
CA LEU A 483 -14.60 20.55 7.46
C LEU A 483 -14.10 19.80 6.21
N TYR A 484 -14.07 18.49 6.24
CA TYR A 484 -13.65 17.68 5.09
C TYR A 484 -14.64 17.78 3.91
N GLN A 485 -15.95 17.93 4.16
CA GLN A 485 -16.91 18.19 3.08
C GLN A 485 -16.70 19.56 2.44
N GLN A 486 -16.41 20.60 3.22
CA GLN A 486 -16.05 21.92 2.67
C GLN A 486 -14.77 21.85 1.82
N ALA A 487 -13.75 21.11 2.28
CA ALA A 487 -12.52 20.90 1.51
C ALA A 487 -12.79 20.18 0.18
N GLN A 488 -13.65 19.17 0.15
CA GLN A 488 -14.04 18.47 -1.08
C GLN A 488 -14.73 19.40 -2.09
N VAL A 489 -15.52 20.37 -1.62
CA VAL A 489 -16.14 21.39 -2.51
C VAL A 489 -15.07 22.24 -3.19
N ILE A 490 -14.07 22.73 -2.44
CA ILE A 490 -12.96 23.52 -3.01
C ILE A 490 -12.20 22.68 -4.05
N LEU A 491 -11.86 21.43 -3.70
CA LEU A 491 -11.15 20.52 -4.60
C LEU A 491 -11.92 20.32 -5.92
N LYS A 492 -13.24 20.12 -5.85
CA LYS A 492 -14.08 19.97 -7.04
C LYS A 492 -14.13 21.25 -7.87
N GLN A 493 -14.12 22.43 -7.25
CA GLN A 493 -14.13 23.71 -7.95
C GLN A 493 -12.80 24.01 -8.65
N GLN A 494 -11.68 23.64 -8.03
CA GLN A 494 -10.33 23.93 -8.52
C GLN A 494 -9.78 22.87 -9.51
N VAL A 495 -10.42 21.70 -9.58
CA VAL A 495 -10.10 20.61 -10.53
C VAL A 495 -8.58 20.31 -10.61
N PRO A 496 -7.88 20.07 -9.49
CA PRO A 496 -6.50 19.60 -9.58
C PRO A 496 -6.43 18.15 -10.05
N ILE A 497 -7.53 17.43 -9.95
CA ILE A 497 -7.69 16.04 -10.42
C ILE A 497 -9.00 15.85 -11.17
N THR A 498 -9.05 14.82 -12.01
CA THR A 498 -10.27 14.24 -12.58
C THR A 498 -10.52 12.88 -11.96
N PRO A 499 -11.50 12.69 -11.07
CA PRO A 499 -11.94 11.37 -10.62
C PRO A 499 -12.47 10.54 -11.79
N ILE A 500 -12.08 9.26 -11.86
CA ILE A 500 -12.55 8.34 -12.92
C ILE A 500 -13.44 7.24 -12.34
N ALA A 501 -12.90 6.44 -11.41
CA ALA A 501 -13.58 5.24 -10.94
C ALA A 501 -13.31 4.91 -9.48
N ASN A 502 -14.31 4.34 -8.82
CA ASN A 502 -14.14 3.50 -7.63
C ASN A 502 -14.34 2.05 -8.08
N SER A 503 -13.42 1.16 -7.80
CA SER A 503 -13.45 -0.21 -8.30
C SER A 503 -13.72 -1.24 -7.22
N THR A 504 -14.20 -2.41 -7.62
CA THR A 504 -14.26 -3.61 -6.79
C THR A 504 -12.87 -4.26 -6.75
N VAL A 505 -12.43 -4.64 -5.57
CA VAL A 505 -11.21 -5.43 -5.39
C VAL A 505 -11.55 -6.91 -5.49
N PHE A 506 -10.78 -7.64 -6.29
CA PHE A 506 -10.88 -9.08 -6.45
C PHE A 506 -9.59 -9.75 -6.01
N GLN A 507 -9.72 -10.84 -5.26
CA GLN A 507 -8.61 -11.66 -4.83
C GLN A 507 -8.84 -13.10 -5.24
N PRO A 508 -8.34 -13.51 -6.43
CA PRO A 508 -8.41 -14.89 -6.87
C PRO A 508 -7.33 -15.72 -6.17
N MET A 509 -7.72 -16.92 -5.79
CA MET A 509 -6.84 -17.88 -5.13
C MET A 509 -7.32 -19.31 -5.39
N ARG A 510 -6.47 -20.27 -5.14
CA ARG A 510 -6.81 -21.69 -5.16
C ARG A 510 -7.66 -22.06 -3.94
N LYS A 511 -8.48 -23.09 -4.05
CA LYS A 511 -9.41 -23.51 -2.98
C LYS A 511 -8.70 -24.02 -1.73
N GLU A 512 -7.48 -24.55 -1.87
CA GLU A 512 -6.65 -25.00 -0.75
C GLU A 512 -6.20 -23.85 0.18
N VAL A 513 -6.22 -22.58 -0.28
CA VAL A 513 -5.88 -21.43 0.58
C VAL A 513 -6.97 -21.22 1.62
N GLN A 514 -6.63 -21.27 2.90
CA GLN A 514 -7.56 -21.11 4.02
C GLN A 514 -7.24 -19.83 4.82
N ASP A 515 -8.24 -19.30 5.48
CA ASP A 515 -8.14 -18.16 6.40
C ASP A 515 -7.62 -16.84 5.77
N PHE A 516 -7.57 -16.74 4.43
CA PHE A 516 -7.25 -15.48 3.77
C PHE A 516 -8.34 -14.42 4.06
N LYS A 517 -7.91 -13.17 4.32
CA LYS A 517 -8.78 -12.01 4.49
C LYS A 517 -8.36 -10.92 3.52
N ILE A 518 -9.30 -10.39 2.74
CA ILE A 518 -9.02 -9.21 1.91
C ILE A 518 -8.84 -8.01 2.86
N SER A 519 -7.73 -7.29 2.69
CA SER A 519 -7.52 -6.03 3.40
C SER A 519 -8.33 -4.92 2.71
N PRO A 520 -9.08 -4.10 3.46
CA PRO A 520 -9.72 -2.91 2.89
C PRO A 520 -8.71 -1.90 2.34
N PHE A 521 -7.47 -1.96 2.83
CA PHE A 521 -6.37 -1.08 2.44
C PHE A 521 -5.54 -1.60 1.25
N GLY A 522 -6.03 -2.62 0.54
CA GLY A 522 -5.37 -3.14 -0.66
C GLY A 522 -4.06 -3.88 -0.41
N LEU A 523 -3.73 -4.21 0.85
CA LEU A 523 -2.58 -5.01 1.23
C LEU A 523 -2.88 -6.50 1.17
N THR A 524 -1.83 -7.32 1.03
CA THR A 524 -1.95 -8.78 0.91
C THR A 524 -1.20 -9.49 2.05
N PRO A 525 -1.70 -9.43 3.31
CA PRO A 525 -1.06 -10.10 4.42
C PRO A 525 -1.25 -11.62 4.35
N PHE A 526 -0.16 -12.37 4.51
CA PHE A 526 -0.17 -13.84 4.52
C PHE A 526 -0.04 -14.46 5.91
N TYR A 527 0.15 -13.66 6.97
CA TYR A 527 0.10 -14.18 8.34
C TYR A 527 -1.32 -14.68 8.65
N GLY A 528 -1.41 -15.78 9.38
CA GLY A 528 -2.65 -16.48 9.69
C GLY A 528 -3.27 -17.25 8.50
N VAL A 529 -2.65 -17.20 7.30
CA VAL A 529 -3.08 -18.00 6.13
C VAL A 529 -2.48 -19.39 6.21
N SER A 530 -3.28 -20.41 5.83
CA SER A 530 -2.85 -21.80 5.75
C SER A 530 -3.25 -22.44 4.41
N LEU A 531 -2.68 -23.59 4.13
CA LEU A 531 -3.05 -24.43 2.99
C LEU A 531 -3.75 -25.70 3.50
N ALA A 532 -4.94 -26.00 2.98
CA ALA A 532 -5.58 -27.29 3.19
C ALA A 532 -4.72 -28.39 2.55
N LYS A 533 -4.69 -29.56 3.20
CA LYS A 533 -3.98 -30.76 2.71
C LYS A 533 -4.78 -31.44 1.61
#